data_e0f3abaa08017fb2d19f67e0be0acdea
#
_entry.id   e0f3abaa08017fb2d19f67e0be0acdea
#
_cell.length_a   1.000
_cell.length_b   1.000
_cell.length_c   1.000
_cell.angle_alpha   90.00
_cell.angle_beta   90.00
_cell.angle_gamma   90.00
#
_symmetry.space_group_name_H-M   'P 1'
#
loop_
_entity.id
_entity.type
_entity.pdbx_description
1 polymer ?
#
loop_
_entity_poly.entity_id
_entity_poly.type
_entity_poly.pdbx_seq_one_letter_code
_entity_poly.pdbx_strand_id
1 'polypeptide(L)'
;MKIWYKFLFLSVFVLAFTGCGKDDDIEEDVETTDGVPYHSLDMKTDDGKVTQLQKHKVGKGIPIVIMGDGFVDKDIRNGKYRHATNKALEAIFSVHPLKSLRDYFDVYEVTAVSYNDFKTYWYNTKDSTFNTAFSVGEGIDHPEEGCVVSGIAPGDGGKVVEYAMKAINGDRIDDATIVVIANDFASDGVSVLYSNTTEYMEIPTGYGITYVNLMEYWDESIEVGDYSKVFTNTLLHEFGHSFAKLADEYYNSLREGVNNPDTESLTRWQNIGYYRNVSLNSDVAKTPWADFAADSRYDFEKLGCYEGGYYQEKGVYRPSDNSIMNANSVGLVFCFNVASRVMIYKRCMKLAYGDSWTFNYEDFVKFDLEKAKAEHEELRNLYPQYAKSQRLGAPLVIVNKIAK
;
A
#
# COMPACT_ATOMS: atom_id res chain seq x y z
N MET A 1 24.15 18.66 42.33
CA MET A 1 24.00 20.04 41.87
C MET A 1 22.70 20.10 41.08
N LYS A 2 21.63 20.62 41.69
CA LYS A 2 20.28 20.65 41.09
C LYS A 2 20.12 21.97 40.37
N ILE A 3 19.82 21.93 39.07
CA ILE A 3 19.50 23.12 38.26
C ILE A 3 17.99 23.18 38.11
N TRP A 4 17.41 24.24 38.60
CA TRP A 4 16.00 24.59 38.53
C TRP A 4 15.79 25.48 37.29
N TYR A 5 14.90 25.12 36.39
CA TYR A 5 14.41 26.05 35.36
C TYR A 5 13.12 26.71 35.84
N LYS A 6 13.17 28.05 35.90
CA LYS A 6 12.01 28.91 36.17
C LYS A 6 11.27 29.17 34.87
N PHE A 7 9.99 28.81 34.83
CA PHE A 7 9.07 29.28 33.81
C PHE A 7 8.66 30.73 34.09
N LEU A 8 8.81 31.56 33.04
CA LEU A 8 8.37 32.96 33.06
C LEU A 8 7.02 33.06 32.40
N PHE A 9 5.97 33.39 33.17
CA PHE A 9 4.64 33.70 32.60
C PHE A 9 4.70 35.14 32.04
N LEU A 10 4.39 35.29 30.75
CA LEU A 10 4.19 36.61 30.15
C LEU A 10 2.68 36.81 29.93
N SER A 11 2.12 37.71 30.74
CA SER A 11 0.71 38.12 30.62
C SER A 11 0.60 39.17 29.52
N VAL A 12 -0.18 38.88 28.46
CA VAL A 12 -0.53 39.88 27.45
C VAL A 12 -1.90 40.45 27.75
N PHE A 13 -1.94 41.76 27.96
CA PHE A 13 -3.17 42.55 28.14
C PHE A 13 -3.83 42.75 26.77
N VAL A 14 -5.11 42.35 26.65
CA VAL A 14 -5.95 42.64 25.47
C VAL A 14 -6.66 43.95 25.72
N LEU A 15 -6.40 44.94 24.90
CA LEU A 15 -7.18 46.17 24.77
C LEU A 15 -8.34 45.96 23.78
N ALA A 16 -9.54 46.02 24.27
CA ALA A 16 -10.75 45.97 23.44
C ALA A 16 -10.94 47.29 22.68
N PHE A 17 -11.03 47.21 21.35
CA PHE A 17 -11.60 48.29 20.52
C PHE A 17 -12.95 47.84 20.00
N THR A 18 -14.01 48.51 20.40
CA THR A 18 -15.35 48.39 19.84
C THR A 18 -15.42 49.14 18.51
N GLY A 19 -15.57 48.41 17.42
CA GLY A 19 -15.91 48.97 16.11
C GLY A 19 -17.03 48.17 15.50
N CYS A 20 -18.19 48.83 15.28
CA CYS A 20 -19.37 48.27 14.66
C CYS A 20 -19.15 48.11 13.14
N GLY A 21 -19.12 46.92 12.63
CA GLY A 21 -19.14 46.60 11.18
C GLY A 21 -19.78 45.22 11.02
N LYS A 22 -20.77 45.12 10.16
CA LYS A 22 -21.34 43.85 9.75
C LYS A 22 -20.27 43.08 8.97
N ASP A 23 -19.74 42.05 9.53
CA ASP A 23 -18.89 41.09 8.84
C ASP A 23 -19.52 39.72 8.90
N ASP A 24 -19.48 39.04 7.77
CA ASP A 24 -19.87 37.65 7.59
C ASP A 24 -19.05 36.81 8.58
N ASP A 25 -19.77 36.04 9.41
CA ASP A 25 -19.14 35.15 10.40
C ASP A 25 -18.26 34.11 9.72
N ILE A 26 -16.97 34.40 9.58
CA ILE A 26 -15.95 33.39 9.44
C ILE A 26 -15.75 32.86 10.86
N GLU A 27 -16.36 31.72 11.16
CA GLU A 27 -16.02 30.96 12.37
C GLU A 27 -14.54 30.63 12.30
N GLU A 28 -13.72 31.33 13.10
CA GLU A 28 -12.33 30.94 13.34
C GLU A 28 -12.33 29.52 13.94
N ASP A 29 -11.68 28.58 13.24
CA ASP A 29 -11.41 27.24 13.74
C ASP A 29 -10.72 27.34 15.11
N VAL A 30 -11.48 27.14 16.18
CA VAL A 30 -10.93 27.06 17.53
C VAL A 30 -10.16 25.75 17.63
N GLU A 31 -8.83 25.82 17.50
CA GLU A 31 -7.95 24.73 17.91
C GLU A 31 -8.23 24.41 19.38
N THR A 32 -8.90 23.28 19.64
CA THR A 32 -9.12 22.83 21.02
C THR A 32 -7.81 22.33 21.58
N THR A 33 -7.19 23.14 22.45
CA THR A 33 -5.91 22.87 23.12
C THR A 33 -5.99 21.82 24.23
N ASP A 34 -7.11 21.12 24.38
CA ASP A 34 -7.42 20.28 25.55
C ASP A 34 -7.21 18.76 25.32
N GLY A 35 -6.52 18.36 24.26
CA GLY A 35 -6.23 16.95 24.01
C GLY A 35 -7.44 16.11 23.58
N VAL A 36 -8.58 16.74 23.30
CA VAL A 36 -9.75 16.08 22.71
C VAL A 36 -9.53 15.96 21.22
N PRO A 37 -9.62 14.74 20.61
CA PRO A 37 -9.51 14.57 19.17
C PRO A 37 -10.54 15.43 18.43
N TYR A 38 -10.12 16.09 17.35
CA TYR A 38 -11.03 16.83 16.49
C TYR A 38 -12.05 15.84 15.87
N HIS A 39 -13.27 16.29 15.70
CA HIS A 39 -14.30 15.56 14.96
C HIS A 39 -14.92 16.46 13.87
N SER A 40 -15.30 15.84 12.76
CA SER A 40 -15.93 16.54 11.65
C SER A 40 -17.25 17.20 12.05
N LEU A 41 -17.38 18.45 11.65
CA LEU A 41 -18.63 19.22 11.77
C LEU A 41 -19.53 19.02 10.56
N ASP A 42 -18.94 18.75 9.38
CA ASP A 42 -19.65 18.46 8.14
C ASP A 42 -19.22 17.11 7.56
N MET A 43 -20.08 16.11 7.71
CA MET A 43 -19.87 14.75 7.22
C MET A 43 -20.41 14.52 5.79
N LYS A 44 -20.91 15.56 5.09
CA LYS A 44 -21.71 15.34 3.89
C LYS A 44 -21.23 16.08 2.66
N THR A 45 -20.72 17.30 2.79
CA THR A 45 -20.50 18.21 1.65
C THR A 45 -19.59 17.62 0.58
N ASP A 46 -18.50 16.97 0.94
CA ASP A 46 -17.56 16.38 -0.01
C ASP A 46 -17.54 14.84 0.03
N ASP A 47 -18.31 14.21 0.92
CA ASP A 47 -18.31 12.78 1.09
C ASP A 47 -18.82 12.05 -0.17
N GLY A 48 -18.03 11.06 -0.63
CA GLY A 48 -18.31 10.32 -1.85
C GLY A 48 -18.00 11.08 -3.16
N LYS A 49 -17.43 12.27 -3.08
CA LYS A 49 -17.02 13.05 -4.26
C LYS A 49 -15.91 12.34 -5.03
N VAL A 50 -16.10 12.20 -6.33
CA VAL A 50 -15.15 11.55 -7.23
C VAL A 50 -14.34 12.59 -7.99
N THR A 51 -13.03 12.44 -8.00
CA THR A 51 -12.11 13.22 -8.83
C THR A 51 -11.23 12.29 -9.65
N GLN A 52 -11.22 12.42 -10.97
CA GLN A 52 -10.28 11.70 -11.81
C GLN A 52 -8.92 12.38 -11.75
N LEU A 53 -7.94 11.72 -11.13
CA LEU A 53 -6.56 12.22 -10.99
C LEU A 53 -5.73 11.96 -12.24
N GLN A 54 -5.99 10.85 -12.93
CA GLN A 54 -5.31 10.45 -14.15
C GLN A 54 -6.26 9.71 -15.08
N LYS A 55 -6.15 9.99 -16.38
CA LYS A 55 -6.83 9.23 -17.42
C LYS A 55 -5.81 8.41 -18.21
N HIS A 56 -6.17 7.18 -18.54
CA HIS A 56 -5.37 6.31 -19.42
C HIS A 56 -5.19 6.93 -20.80
N LYS A 57 -4.11 6.56 -21.50
CA LYS A 57 -3.84 6.91 -22.90
C LYS A 57 -3.83 5.69 -23.80
N VAL A 58 -3.70 4.49 -23.22
CA VAL A 58 -3.57 3.22 -23.93
C VAL A 58 -4.49 2.17 -23.29
N GLY A 59 -5.04 1.29 -24.10
CA GLY A 59 -5.90 0.19 -23.63
C GLY A 59 -7.28 0.64 -23.20
N LYS A 60 -7.90 -0.10 -22.26
CA LYS A 60 -9.26 0.11 -21.77
C LYS A 60 -9.35 0.98 -20.50
N GLY A 61 -8.21 1.44 -19.98
CA GLY A 61 -8.12 2.11 -18.69
C GLY A 61 -8.28 1.14 -17.51
N ILE A 62 -7.20 0.83 -16.80
CA ILE A 62 -7.22 -0.05 -15.64
C ILE A 62 -7.52 0.81 -14.42
N PRO A 63 -8.58 0.53 -13.64
CA PRO A 63 -8.99 1.40 -12.56
C PRO A 63 -8.10 1.24 -11.32
N ILE A 64 -7.62 2.36 -10.82
CA ILE A 64 -7.09 2.52 -9.46
C ILE A 64 -7.98 3.51 -8.73
N VAL A 65 -8.44 3.17 -7.53
CA VAL A 65 -9.22 4.08 -6.69
C VAL A 65 -8.44 4.34 -5.41
N ILE A 66 -8.14 5.61 -5.14
CA ILE A 66 -7.40 6.05 -3.96
C ILE A 66 -8.38 6.77 -3.02
N MET A 67 -8.39 6.36 -1.77
CA MET A 67 -9.25 6.90 -0.72
C MET A 67 -8.44 7.10 0.57
N GLY A 68 -8.97 7.88 1.49
CA GLY A 68 -8.37 8.07 2.81
C GLY A 68 -9.32 7.62 3.92
N ASP A 69 -8.75 7.17 5.04
CA ASP A 69 -9.45 6.88 6.30
C ASP A 69 -8.85 7.70 7.44
N GLY A 70 -9.68 8.16 8.38
CA GLY A 70 -9.23 9.04 9.46
C GLY A 70 -8.98 10.49 9.01
N PHE A 71 -9.47 10.92 7.87
CA PHE A 71 -9.44 12.30 7.43
C PHE A 71 -10.79 12.97 7.73
N VAL A 72 -10.74 14.05 8.50
CA VAL A 72 -11.90 14.83 8.90
C VAL A 72 -12.23 15.92 7.86
N ASP A 73 -13.37 16.56 7.98
CA ASP A 73 -13.80 17.64 7.08
C ASP A 73 -12.79 18.79 6.94
N LYS A 74 -12.08 19.11 8.02
CA LYS A 74 -10.96 20.07 8.03
C LYS A 74 -9.83 19.62 7.08
N ASP A 75 -9.46 18.34 7.09
CA ASP A 75 -8.40 17.77 6.24
C ASP A 75 -8.77 17.77 4.76
N ILE A 76 -10.07 17.69 4.45
CA ILE A 76 -10.57 17.85 3.09
C ILE A 76 -10.42 19.30 2.64
N ARG A 77 -10.87 20.24 3.48
CA ARG A 77 -10.84 21.68 3.14
C ARG A 77 -9.44 22.26 3.04
N ASN A 78 -8.51 21.86 3.91
CA ASN A 78 -7.12 22.36 3.92
C ASN A 78 -6.20 21.68 2.90
N GLY A 79 -6.69 20.66 2.19
CA GLY A 79 -5.95 19.98 1.13
C GLY A 79 -5.05 18.81 1.58
N LYS A 80 -5.01 18.46 2.87
CA LYS A 80 -4.27 17.31 3.39
C LYS A 80 -4.70 16.00 2.71
N TYR A 81 -6.01 15.79 2.56
CA TYR A 81 -6.55 14.62 1.83
C TYR A 81 -6.01 14.53 0.40
N ARG A 82 -6.10 15.64 -0.36
CA ARG A 82 -5.58 15.70 -1.73
C ARG A 82 -4.06 15.51 -1.80
N HIS A 83 -3.32 16.02 -0.82
CA HIS A 83 -1.89 15.77 -0.71
C HIS A 83 -1.61 14.28 -0.55
N ALA A 84 -2.29 13.60 0.38
CA ALA A 84 -2.11 12.17 0.62
C ALA A 84 -2.42 11.33 -0.62
N THR A 85 -3.53 11.61 -1.32
CA THR A 85 -3.91 10.87 -2.53
C THR A 85 -2.96 11.12 -3.70
N ASN A 86 -2.47 12.35 -3.89
CA ASN A 86 -1.44 12.65 -4.89
C ASN A 86 -0.09 11.99 -4.56
N LYS A 87 0.31 11.96 -3.29
CA LYS A 87 1.51 11.27 -2.84
C LYS A 87 1.44 9.77 -3.19
N ALA A 88 0.29 9.13 -2.95
CA ALA A 88 0.09 7.74 -3.32
C ALA A 88 0.12 7.52 -4.84
N LEU A 89 -0.53 8.40 -5.62
CA LEU A 89 -0.48 8.36 -7.08
C LEU A 89 0.96 8.37 -7.61
N GLU A 90 1.78 9.30 -7.15
CA GLU A 90 3.16 9.41 -7.61
C GLU A 90 4.04 8.26 -7.10
N ALA A 91 3.80 7.76 -5.88
CA ALA A 91 4.51 6.60 -5.33
C ALA A 91 4.24 5.32 -6.16
N ILE A 92 2.98 5.04 -6.54
CA ILE A 92 2.61 3.87 -7.36
C ILE A 92 3.40 3.85 -8.68
N PHE A 93 3.57 5.01 -9.30
CA PHE A 93 4.24 5.11 -10.61
C PHE A 93 5.70 5.58 -10.52
N SER A 94 6.35 5.39 -9.37
CA SER A 94 7.74 5.84 -9.17
C SER A 94 8.79 4.88 -9.73
N VAL A 95 8.49 3.56 -9.79
CA VAL A 95 9.45 2.51 -10.20
C VAL A 95 8.97 1.70 -11.39
N HIS A 96 9.91 1.09 -12.11
CA HIS A 96 9.61 0.13 -13.18
C HIS A 96 9.10 -1.21 -12.56
N PRO A 97 8.07 -1.89 -13.12
CA PRO A 97 7.43 -1.63 -14.41
C PRO A 97 6.25 -0.66 -14.34
N LEU A 98 5.73 -0.33 -13.14
CA LEU A 98 4.55 0.53 -12.96
C LEU A 98 4.73 1.91 -13.60
N LYS A 99 5.90 2.54 -13.42
CA LYS A 99 6.27 3.80 -14.09
C LYS A 99 6.11 3.72 -15.60
N SER A 100 6.54 2.63 -16.22
CA SER A 100 6.48 2.41 -17.67
C SER A 100 5.09 2.01 -18.16
N LEU A 101 4.22 1.55 -17.27
CA LEU A 101 2.85 1.15 -17.55
C LEU A 101 1.82 2.23 -17.18
N ARG A 102 2.28 3.39 -16.68
CA ARG A 102 1.42 4.46 -16.16
C ARG A 102 0.28 4.84 -17.12
N ASP A 103 0.54 4.88 -18.42
CA ASP A 103 -0.44 5.28 -19.42
C ASP A 103 -1.62 4.29 -19.62
N TYR A 104 -1.58 3.11 -18.99
CA TYR A 104 -2.67 2.14 -19.02
C TYR A 104 -3.74 2.36 -17.95
N PHE A 105 -3.50 3.25 -16.96
CA PHE A 105 -4.33 3.36 -15.77
C PHE A 105 -5.22 4.60 -15.77
N ASP A 106 -6.47 4.39 -15.36
CA ASP A 106 -7.36 5.43 -14.86
C ASP A 106 -7.23 5.51 -13.34
N VAL A 107 -6.92 6.67 -12.80
CA VAL A 107 -6.79 6.84 -11.36
C VAL A 107 -7.83 7.84 -10.87
N TYR A 108 -8.57 7.41 -9.86
CA TYR A 108 -9.62 8.20 -9.23
C TYR A 108 -9.32 8.40 -7.76
N GLU A 109 -9.63 9.58 -7.25
CA GLU A 109 -9.81 9.83 -5.84
C GLU A 109 -11.30 9.79 -5.54
N VAL A 110 -11.66 9.09 -4.45
CA VAL A 110 -13.00 9.19 -3.87
C VAL A 110 -12.85 9.72 -2.45
N THR A 111 -13.40 10.88 -2.21
CA THR A 111 -13.35 11.50 -0.88
C THR A 111 -14.18 10.69 0.11
N ALA A 112 -13.61 10.36 1.25
CA ALA A 112 -14.30 9.73 2.36
C ALA A 112 -14.07 10.57 3.62
N VAL A 113 -15.13 11.12 4.18
CA VAL A 113 -15.07 11.98 5.36
C VAL A 113 -15.22 11.10 6.61
N SER A 114 -14.21 11.11 7.47
CA SER A 114 -14.24 10.44 8.76
C SER A 114 -14.81 11.37 9.83
N TYR A 115 -15.55 10.81 10.81
CA TYR A 115 -15.99 11.59 11.95
C TYR A 115 -14.83 11.96 12.85
N ASN A 116 -13.95 10.99 13.16
CA ASN A 116 -12.76 11.23 13.95
C ASN A 116 -11.49 11.27 13.10
N ASP A 117 -10.60 12.14 13.50
CA ASP A 117 -9.19 12.13 13.14
C ASP A 117 -8.56 10.83 13.65
N PHE A 118 -7.84 10.11 12.77
CA PHE A 118 -7.15 8.88 13.15
C PHE A 118 -5.89 9.24 13.94
N LYS A 119 -5.88 8.92 15.22
CA LYS A 119 -4.70 9.05 16.08
C LYS A 119 -4.35 7.70 16.66
N THR A 120 -3.20 7.20 16.31
CA THR A 120 -2.62 6.00 16.89
C THR A 120 -2.27 6.26 18.35
N TYR A 121 -3.08 5.79 19.27
CA TYR A 121 -2.66 5.67 20.66
C TYR A 121 -2.20 4.23 20.91
N TRP A 122 -0.94 4.05 21.09
CA TRP A 122 -0.27 2.78 21.40
C TRP A 122 -0.73 2.10 22.71
N TYR A 123 -1.55 2.76 23.51
CA TYR A 123 -1.97 2.26 24.81
C TYR A 123 -3.44 2.58 25.08
N ASN A 124 -4.28 1.56 25.15
CA ASN A 124 -5.63 1.56 25.69
C ASN A 124 -6.79 1.70 24.68
N THR A 125 -6.89 0.79 23.75
CA THR A 125 -8.02 0.76 22.80
C THR A 125 -9.29 0.06 23.32
N LYS A 126 -9.37 -0.30 24.59
CA LYS A 126 -10.58 -0.95 25.12
C LYS A 126 -11.82 -0.06 25.11
N ASP A 127 -11.68 1.26 24.99
CA ASP A 127 -12.79 2.21 25.09
C ASP A 127 -12.90 3.25 23.97
N SER A 128 -12.02 3.24 22.95
CA SER A 128 -12.11 4.18 21.85
C SER A 128 -12.64 3.51 20.59
N THR A 129 -13.95 3.61 20.40
CA THR A 129 -14.56 3.38 19.08
C THR A 129 -14.18 4.53 18.17
N PHE A 130 -13.10 4.37 17.40
CA PHE A 130 -12.79 5.32 16.33
C PHE A 130 -13.91 5.23 15.28
N ASN A 131 -14.57 6.34 15.05
CA ASN A 131 -15.58 6.45 14.03
C ASN A 131 -14.96 7.06 12.77
N THR A 132 -14.19 6.25 12.06
CA THR A 132 -13.59 6.65 10.77
C THR A 132 -14.42 6.15 9.60
N ALA A 133 -14.11 6.61 8.40
CA ALA A 133 -14.88 6.29 7.21
C ALA A 133 -14.95 4.79 6.93
N PHE A 134 -13.82 4.08 7.10
CA PHE A 134 -13.70 2.65 6.79
C PHE A 134 -13.32 1.79 7.98
N SER A 135 -13.15 2.36 9.16
CA SER A 135 -12.76 1.64 10.39
C SER A 135 -11.41 0.89 10.23
N VAL A 136 -10.46 1.51 9.51
CA VAL A 136 -9.09 1.00 9.48
C VAL A 136 -8.55 1.07 10.90
N GLY A 137 -8.03 -0.05 11.39
CA GLY A 137 -7.59 -0.20 12.78
C GLY A 137 -6.09 -0.44 12.88
N GLU A 138 -5.64 -0.51 14.13
CA GLU A 138 -4.33 -1.11 14.43
C GLU A 138 -4.49 -2.63 14.56
N GLY A 139 -3.51 -3.36 14.05
CA GLY A 139 -3.38 -4.77 14.36
C GLY A 139 -3.10 -4.93 15.86
N ILE A 140 -4.07 -5.42 16.60
CA ILE A 140 -3.93 -5.63 18.04
C ILE A 140 -3.02 -6.83 18.23
N ASP A 141 -1.89 -6.58 18.87
CA ASP A 141 -1.11 -7.63 19.48
C ASP A 141 -1.81 -8.19 20.71
N HIS A 142 -1.64 -9.48 20.92
CA HIS A 142 -1.89 -10.10 22.18
C HIS A 142 -0.61 -9.99 23.06
N PRO A 143 -0.44 -8.91 23.85
CA PRO A 143 0.76 -8.71 24.67
C PRO A 143 0.94 -9.81 25.71
N GLU A 144 -0.10 -10.53 26.07
CA GLU A 144 -0.12 -11.70 26.94
C GLU A 144 0.57 -12.93 26.31
N GLU A 145 0.76 -12.96 24.98
CA GLU A 145 1.41 -14.06 24.26
C GLU A 145 2.81 -13.70 23.75
N GLY A 146 3.31 -12.52 24.08
CA GLY A 146 4.65 -12.05 23.66
C GLY A 146 4.76 -11.74 22.17
N CYS A 147 3.64 -11.60 21.50
CA CYS A 147 3.55 -11.31 20.07
C CYS A 147 3.38 -9.81 19.86
N VAL A 148 4.40 -9.12 19.35
CA VAL A 148 4.32 -7.72 18.97
C VAL A 148 4.07 -7.65 17.48
N VAL A 149 2.83 -7.45 17.07
CA VAL A 149 2.47 -7.08 15.70
C VAL A 149 2.02 -5.63 15.71
N SER A 150 2.94 -4.73 15.52
CA SER A 150 2.55 -3.40 15.07
C SER A 150 2.09 -3.58 13.63
N GLY A 151 0.84 -3.36 13.33
CA GLY A 151 0.35 -3.53 11.99
C GLY A 151 -0.94 -2.79 11.80
N ILE A 152 -1.13 -2.24 10.62
CA ILE A 152 -2.43 -1.74 10.19
C ILE A 152 -3.39 -2.93 10.02
N ALA A 153 -4.57 -2.86 10.60
CA ALA A 153 -5.64 -3.83 10.39
C ALA A 153 -6.55 -3.35 9.26
N PRO A 154 -6.96 -4.26 8.34
CA PRO A 154 -7.91 -3.92 7.30
C PRO A 154 -9.22 -3.38 7.88
N GLY A 155 -9.77 -2.35 7.24
CA GLY A 155 -11.07 -1.80 7.60
C GLY A 155 -12.25 -2.58 7.00
N ASP A 156 -13.43 -1.94 7.01
CA ASP A 156 -14.64 -2.47 6.37
C ASP A 156 -14.50 -2.51 4.85
N GLY A 157 -14.06 -3.67 4.33
CA GLY A 157 -13.86 -3.89 2.91
C GLY A 157 -15.14 -3.72 2.08
N GLY A 158 -16.32 -3.99 2.65
CA GLY A 158 -17.61 -3.80 1.98
C GLY A 158 -17.86 -2.32 1.71
N LYS A 159 -17.65 -1.48 2.71
CA LYS A 159 -17.79 -0.03 2.59
C LYS A 159 -16.73 0.59 1.67
N VAL A 160 -15.49 0.08 1.72
CA VAL A 160 -14.42 0.48 0.79
C VAL A 160 -14.83 0.22 -0.65
N VAL A 161 -15.38 -0.96 -0.95
CA VAL A 161 -15.87 -1.31 -2.30
C VAL A 161 -17.07 -0.44 -2.70
N GLU A 162 -18.01 -0.17 -1.78
CA GLU A 162 -19.13 0.74 -2.04
C GLU A 162 -18.65 2.13 -2.49
N TYR A 163 -17.64 2.68 -1.82
CA TYR A 163 -17.06 3.97 -2.21
C TYR A 163 -16.31 3.89 -3.53
N ALA A 164 -15.55 2.82 -3.76
CA ALA A 164 -14.85 2.62 -5.03
C ALA A 164 -15.83 2.57 -6.22
N MET A 165 -17.00 1.95 -6.04
CA MET A 165 -18.04 1.89 -7.08
C MET A 165 -18.70 3.24 -7.39
N LYS A 166 -18.44 4.29 -6.64
CA LYS A 166 -18.82 5.67 -7.04
C LYS A 166 -17.99 6.16 -8.23
N ALA A 167 -16.76 5.69 -8.36
CA ALA A 167 -15.82 6.07 -9.42
C ALA A 167 -15.78 5.11 -10.61
N ILE A 168 -16.10 3.84 -10.39
CA ILE A 168 -16.02 2.78 -11.39
C ILE A 168 -17.33 2.00 -11.48
N ASN A 169 -17.63 1.43 -12.66
CA ASN A 169 -18.77 0.55 -12.80
C ASN A 169 -18.56 -0.76 -12.04
N GLY A 170 -19.60 -1.30 -11.42
CA GLY A 170 -19.53 -2.51 -10.62
C GLY A 170 -19.07 -3.76 -11.37
N ASP A 171 -19.29 -3.84 -12.68
CA ASP A 171 -18.81 -4.91 -13.56
C ASP A 171 -17.29 -4.86 -13.80
N ARG A 172 -16.62 -3.75 -13.40
CA ARG A 172 -15.18 -3.58 -13.50
C ARG A 172 -14.45 -3.64 -12.14
N ILE A 173 -15.14 -4.01 -11.09
CA ILE A 173 -14.52 -4.09 -9.76
C ILE A 173 -13.36 -5.10 -9.71
N ASP A 174 -13.50 -6.24 -10.43
CA ASP A 174 -12.46 -7.27 -10.49
C ASP A 174 -11.17 -6.82 -11.21
N ASP A 175 -11.26 -5.76 -12.02
CA ASP A 175 -10.11 -5.12 -12.66
C ASP A 175 -9.39 -4.14 -11.72
N ALA A 176 -10.04 -3.71 -10.67
CA ALA A 176 -9.60 -2.58 -9.85
C ALA A 176 -8.52 -2.94 -8.84
N THR A 177 -7.70 -1.94 -8.53
CA THR A 177 -6.91 -1.91 -7.32
C THR A 177 -7.33 -0.71 -6.49
N ILE A 178 -7.65 -0.95 -5.22
CA ILE A 178 -8.13 0.07 -4.30
C ILE A 178 -7.03 0.35 -3.28
N VAL A 179 -6.76 1.61 -3.02
CA VAL A 179 -5.77 2.05 -2.01
C VAL A 179 -6.49 2.89 -0.97
N VAL A 180 -6.39 2.49 0.28
CA VAL A 180 -6.91 3.22 1.43
C VAL A 180 -5.72 3.72 2.25
N ILE A 181 -5.59 5.04 2.36
CA ILE A 181 -4.53 5.69 3.12
C ILE A 181 -5.10 6.03 4.50
N ALA A 182 -4.58 5.43 5.55
CA ALA A 182 -4.91 5.83 6.91
C ALA A 182 -4.12 7.07 7.30
N ASN A 183 -4.81 8.05 7.89
CA ASN A 183 -4.21 9.30 8.37
C ASN A 183 -3.43 9.06 9.66
N ASP A 184 -2.36 8.27 9.57
CA ASP A 184 -1.52 7.84 10.68
C ASP A 184 -0.04 7.93 10.31
N PHE A 185 0.80 8.11 11.34
CA PHE A 185 2.24 8.23 11.18
C PHE A 185 2.97 6.87 11.24
N ALA A 186 2.38 5.83 11.77
CA ALA A 186 3.01 4.51 11.86
C ALA A 186 3.48 4.01 10.49
N SER A 187 4.61 3.28 10.45
CA SER A 187 5.14 2.75 9.20
C SER A 187 4.62 1.34 9.00
N ASP A 188 3.48 1.19 8.31
CA ASP A 188 2.88 -0.11 8.06
C ASP A 188 1.95 -0.15 6.84
N GLY A 189 1.70 -1.38 6.34
CA GLY A 189 0.79 -1.67 5.26
C GLY A 189 0.27 -3.09 5.31
N VAL A 190 -0.90 -3.32 4.72
CA VAL A 190 -1.50 -4.65 4.55
C VAL A 190 -2.39 -4.67 3.31
N SER A 191 -2.43 -5.81 2.63
CA SER A 191 -3.30 -6.02 1.48
C SER A 191 -4.32 -7.11 1.71
N VAL A 192 -5.52 -6.91 1.19
CA VAL A 192 -6.59 -7.91 1.14
C VAL A 192 -6.89 -8.24 -0.31
N LEU A 193 -6.77 -9.51 -0.66
CA LEU A 193 -6.93 -10.00 -2.02
C LEU A 193 -8.25 -10.74 -2.18
N TYR A 194 -9.02 -10.35 -3.18
CA TYR A 194 -10.31 -10.97 -3.49
C TYR A 194 -10.21 -11.71 -4.82
N SER A 195 -10.49 -13.01 -4.80
CA SER A 195 -10.56 -13.83 -5.99
C SER A 195 -12.01 -14.18 -6.32
N ASN A 196 -12.36 -14.11 -7.60
CA ASN A 196 -13.66 -14.52 -8.11
C ASN A 196 -13.66 -15.96 -8.65
N THR A 197 -12.53 -16.67 -8.57
CA THR A 197 -12.37 -18.02 -9.09
C THR A 197 -11.57 -18.93 -8.17
N THR A 198 -11.82 -20.22 -8.27
CA THR A 198 -10.98 -21.29 -7.71
C THR A 198 -10.39 -22.18 -8.82
N GLU A 199 -10.69 -21.87 -10.08
CA GLU A 199 -10.20 -22.59 -11.25
C GLU A 199 -8.78 -22.16 -11.62
N TYR A 200 -8.10 -22.98 -12.40
CA TYR A 200 -6.77 -22.67 -12.88
C TYR A 200 -6.74 -21.38 -13.71
N MET A 201 -5.84 -20.48 -13.34
CA MET A 201 -5.56 -19.25 -14.08
C MET A 201 -4.06 -19.07 -14.28
N GLU A 202 -3.64 -18.71 -15.48
CA GLU A 202 -2.25 -18.29 -15.72
C GLU A 202 -2.00 -16.87 -15.20
N ILE A 203 -2.95 -15.98 -15.42
CA ILE A 203 -2.91 -14.57 -15.00
C ILE A 203 -4.01 -14.36 -13.97
N PRO A 204 -3.70 -13.83 -12.80
CA PRO A 204 -4.66 -13.72 -11.71
C PRO A 204 -5.80 -12.75 -12.02
N THR A 205 -6.98 -13.04 -11.47
CA THR A 205 -8.19 -12.19 -11.53
C THR A 205 -8.58 -11.70 -10.14
N GLY A 206 -9.59 -10.85 -10.08
CA GLY A 206 -10.13 -10.30 -8.85
C GLY A 206 -9.42 -9.03 -8.38
N TYR A 207 -10.13 -8.22 -7.61
CA TYR A 207 -9.61 -6.96 -7.10
C TYR A 207 -8.70 -7.14 -5.89
N GLY A 208 -8.05 -6.07 -5.47
CA GLY A 208 -7.29 -6.02 -4.22
C GLY A 208 -7.47 -4.67 -3.54
N ILE A 209 -7.41 -4.68 -2.21
CA ILE A 209 -7.42 -3.48 -1.39
C ILE A 209 -6.08 -3.40 -0.65
N THR A 210 -5.36 -2.32 -0.85
CA THR A 210 -4.17 -1.94 -0.08
C THR A 210 -4.57 -0.97 1.00
N TYR A 211 -4.19 -1.22 2.23
CA TYR A 211 -4.25 -0.28 3.33
C TYR A 211 -2.83 0.13 3.69
N VAL A 212 -2.56 1.42 3.81
CA VAL A 212 -1.24 1.97 4.13
C VAL A 212 -1.38 3.22 4.97
N ASN A 213 -0.51 3.38 5.96
CA ASN A 213 -0.46 4.61 6.75
C ASN A 213 0.22 5.73 5.96
N LEU A 214 -0.22 6.98 6.16
CA LEU A 214 0.33 8.16 5.45
C LEU A 214 1.80 8.41 5.79
N MET A 215 2.21 8.08 7.02
CA MET A 215 3.58 8.25 7.53
C MET A 215 4.08 9.70 7.46
N GLU A 216 3.18 10.66 7.65
CA GLU A 216 3.48 12.08 7.68
C GLU A 216 2.77 12.77 8.83
N TYR A 217 3.46 13.75 9.44
CA TYR A 217 2.81 14.76 10.25
C TYR A 217 2.48 15.97 9.37
N TRP A 218 1.27 16.47 9.49
CA TRP A 218 0.84 17.69 8.78
C TRP A 218 1.24 18.98 9.54
N ASP A 219 1.95 18.85 10.65
CA ASP A 219 2.42 19.98 11.44
C ASP A 219 3.86 20.31 11.03
N GLU A 220 4.03 21.44 10.34
CA GLU A 220 5.33 21.95 9.89
C GLU A 220 6.29 22.29 11.06
N SER A 221 5.78 22.39 12.30
CA SER A 221 6.60 22.64 13.49
C SER A 221 7.33 21.39 13.99
N ILE A 222 6.96 20.19 13.49
CA ILE A 222 7.56 18.92 13.88
C ILE A 222 8.63 18.55 12.85
N GLU A 223 9.91 18.73 13.18
CA GLU A 223 11.00 18.19 12.38
C GLU A 223 11.01 16.66 12.45
N VAL A 224 10.33 16.03 11.52
CA VAL A 224 10.35 14.58 11.33
C VAL A 224 11.29 14.25 10.17
N GLY A 225 12.03 13.15 10.29
CA GLY A 225 12.85 12.66 9.18
C GLY A 225 12.01 12.41 7.92
N ASP A 226 12.65 12.43 6.75
CA ASP A 226 11.98 12.16 5.46
C ASP A 226 11.54 10.70 5.37
N TYR A 227 10.28 10.43 5.75
CA TYR A 227 9.64 9.12 5.64
C TYR A 227 8.96 8.88 4.28
N SER A 228 9.10 9.78 3.33
CA SER A 228 8.49 9.64 2.00
C SER A 228 8.95 8.38 1.27
N LYS A 229 10.21 7.99 1.47
CA LYS A 229 10.77 6.76 0.92
C LYS A 229 10.21 5.50 1.59
N VAL A 230 9.96 5.55 2.89
CA VAL A 230 9.36 4.45 3.64
C VAL A 230 7.92 4.25 3.16
N PHE A 231 7.13 5.33 3.08
CA PHE A 231 5.79 5.30 2.51
C PHE A 231 5.78 4.73 1.10
N THR A 232 6.65 5.23 0.22
CA THR A 232 6.73 4.76 -1.17
C THR A 232 7.05 3.28 -1.25
N ASN A 233 8.01 2.79 -0.47
CA ASN A 233 8.40 1.38 -0.46
C ASN A 233 7.27 0.49 0.07
N THR A 234 6.63 0.88 1.19
CA THR A 234 5.50 0.16 1.77
C THR A 234 4.31 0.12 0.79
N LEU A 235 3.95 1.27 0.20
CA LEU A 235 2.85 1.30 -0.77
C LEU A 235 3.14 0.45 -2.01
N LEU A 236 4.35 0.48 -2.56
CA LEU A 236 4.73 -0.34 -3.71
C LEU A 236 4.70 -1.84 -3.39
N HIS A 237 5.14 -2.23 -2.19
CA HIS A 237 5.05 -3.60 -1.70
C HIS A 237 3.59 -4.06 -1.65
N GLU A 238 2.74 -3.32 -0.96
CA GLU A 238 1.31 -3.63 -0.82
C GLU A 238 0.57 -3.57 -2.16
N PHE A 239 0.94 -2.63 -3.04
CA PHE A 239 0.40 -2.54 -4.38
C PHE A 239 0.81 -3.76 -5.24
N GLY A 240 2.00 -4.30 -5.03
CA GLY A 240 2.45 -5.56 -5.64
C GLY A 240 1.51 -6.72 -5.30
N HIS A 241 1.11 -6.83 -4.03
CA HIS A 241 0.09 -7.81 -3.61
C HIS A 241 -1.26 -7.52 -4.25
N SER A 242 -1.78 -6.33 -4.06
CA SER A 242 -3.16 -6.00 -4.44
C SER A 242 -3.37 -5.96 -5.95
N PHE A 243 -2.41 -5.45 -6.73
CA PHE A 243 -2.50 -5.41 -8.18
C PHE A 243 -2.07 -6.74 -8.81
N ALA A 244 -0.83 -7.17 -8.63
CA ALA A 244 -0.26 -8.30 -9.37
C ALA A 244 -0.35 -9.64 -8.63
N LYS A 245 -0.94 -9.68 -7.44
CA LYS A 245 -1.07 -10.87 -6.60
C LYS A 245 0.28 -11.53 -6.31
N LEU A 246 1.30 -10.69 -6.02
CA LEU A 246 2.63 -11.15 -5.62
C LEU A 246 2.60 -11.72 -4.20
N ALA A 247 3.46 -12.69 -3.92
CA ALA A 247 3.75 -13.16 -2.57
C ALA A 247 4.83 -12.31 -1.92
N ASP A 248 4.87 -12.35 -0.59
CA ASP A 248 6.05 -11.96 0.15
C ASP A 248 7.23 -12.86 -0.18
N GLU A 249 8.38 -12.26 -0.45
CA GLU A 249 9.63 -12.97 -0.72
C GLU A 249 10.50 -13.10 0.53
N TYR A 250 10.05 -12.60 1.68
CA TYR A 250 10.71 -12.75 2.96
C TYR A 250 10.17 -13.94 3.77
N TYR A 251 10.96 -14.37 4.76
CA TYR A 251 10.55 -15.33 5.76
C TYR A 251 10.60 -14.70 7.15
N ASN A 252 9.84 -15.23 8.07
CA ASN A 252 9.77 -14.72 9.43
C ASN A 252 10.20 -15.78 10.46
N SER A 253 11.46 -15.74 10.85
CA SER A 253 12.02 -16.67 11.84
C SER A 253 11.62 -16.38 13.31
N LEU A 254 10.90 -15.29 13.57
CA LEU A 254 10.65 -14.82 14.95
C LEU A 254 9.19 -14.96 15.40
N ARG A 255 8.32 -15.56 14.60
CA ARG A 255 6.92 -15.78 14.97
C ARG A 255 6.68 -17.26 15.27
N GLU A 256 7.11 -17.73 16.45
CA GLU A 256 6.54 -18.95 17.02
C GLU A 256 5.06 -18.64 17.37
N GLY A 257 4.15 -19.46 16.86
CA GLY A 257 2.71 -19.37 17.19
C GLY A 257 1.82 -18.59 16.21
N VAL A 258 2.36 -17.86 15.24
CA VAL A 258 1.54 -17.29 14.15
C VAL A 258 1.29 -18.38 13.11
N ASN A 259 0.03 -18.54 12.68
CA ASN A 259 -0.34 -19.40 11.56
C ASN A 259 0.30 -18.89 10.27
N ASN A 260 1.57 -19.21 10.05
CA ASN A 260 2.20 -18.97 8.76
C ASN A 260 1.41 -19.73 7.70
N PRO A 261 1.12 -19.09 6.54
CA PRO A 261 0.45 -19.79 5.45
C PRO A 261 1.26 -21.03 5.05
N ASP A 262 0.61 -22.19 4.99
CA ASP A 262 1.26 -23.46 4.68
C ASP A 262 1.58 -23.58 3.17
N THR A 263 2.44 -24.55 2.82
CA THR A 263 2.82 -24.81 1.43
C THR A 263 1.69 -25.37 0.59
N GLU A 264 0.66 -25.97 1.19
CA GLU A 264 -0.55 -26.43 0.46
C GLU A 264 -1.38 -25.22 0.04
N SER A 265 -1.51 -24.22 0.90
CA SER A 265 -2.18 -22.96 0.53
C SER A 265 -1.43 -22.24 -0.59
N LEU A 266 -0.11 -22.22 -0.59
CA LEU A 266 0.67 -21.67 -1.70
C LEU A 266 0.36 -22.34 -3.02
N THR A 267 0.29 -23.68 -3.03
CA THR A 267 -0.07 -24.44 -4.25
C THR A 267 -1.47 -24.06 -4.75
N ARG A 268 -2.45 -23.94 -3.84
CA ARG A 268 -3.82 -23.54 -4.20
C ARG A 268 -3.87 -22.14 -4.82
N TRP A 269 -3.13 -21.20 -4.23
CA TRP A 269 -3.07 -19.83 -4.75
C TRP A 269 -2.33 -19.75 -6.09
N GLN A 270 -1.28 -20.54 -6.28
CA GLN A 270 -0.57 -20.59 -7.56
C GLN A 270 -1.43 -21.18 -8.68
N ASN A 271 -2.37 -22.05 -8.38
CA ASN A 271 -3.32 -22.57 -9.36
C ASN A 271 -4.24 -21.47 -9.93
N ILE A 272 -4.60 -20.48 -9.14
CA ILE A 272 -5.39 -19.33 -9.62
C ILE A 272 -4.53 -18.13 -10.08
N GLY A 273 -3.23 -18.36 -10.30
CA GLY A 273 -2.30 -17.37 -10.85
C GLY A 273 -1.65 -16.46 -9.82
N TYR A 274 -1.93 -16.62 -8.51
CA TYR A 274 -1.35 -15.82 -7.44
C TYR A 274 0.06 -16.32 -7.10
N TYR A 275 0.89 -15.49 -6.48
CA TYR A 275 2.14 -15.84 -5.78
C TYR A 275 3.19 -16.58 -6.63
N ARG A 276 3.21 -16.32 -7.95
CA ARG A 276 4.17 -16.97 -8.85
C ARG A 276 5.55 -16.33 -8.87
N ASN A 277 5.80 -15.33 -8.02
CA ASN A 277 7.13 -14.79 -7.72
C ASN A 277 7.88 -15.61 -6.65
N VAL A 278 7.28 -16.68 -6.13
CA VAL A 278 7.93 -17.68 -5.26
C VAL A 278 7.69 -19.09 -5.80
N SER A 279 8.49 -20.06 -5.36
CA SER A 279 8.43 -21.45 -5.85
C SER A 279 8.66 -22.46 -4.74
N LEU A 280 8.02 -23.63 -4.83
CA LEU A 280 8.33 -24.80 -4.03
C LEU A 280 9.50 -25.64 -4.61
N ASN A 281 10.01 -25.26 -5.78
CA ASN A 281 11.12 -25.94 -6.43
C ASN A 281 12.46 -25.26 -6.12
N SER A 282 13.43 -26.05 -5.65
CA SER A 282 14.83 -25.63 -5.47
C SER A 282 15.65 -25.68 -6.77
N ASP A 283 15.11 -26.29 -7.83
CA ASP A 283 15.72 -26.34 -9.16
C ASP A 283 15.22 -25.13 -9.98
N VAL A 284 16.10 -24.19 -10.25
CA VAL A 284 15.77 -22.97 -10.98
C VAL A 284 15.12 -23.23 -12.33
N ALA A 285 15.49 -24.33 -13.00
CA ALA A 285 14.93 -24.70 -14.30
C ALA A 285 13.44 -25.10 -14.23
N LYS A 286 12.88 -25.27 -13.01
CA LYS A 286 11.48 -25.63 -12.77
C LYS A 286 10.69 -24.49 -12.07
N THR A 287 11.28 -23.33 -11.94
CA THR A 287 10.61 -22.17 -11.34
C THR A 287 9.84 -21.35 -12.38
N PRO A 288 8.89 -20.50 -11.94
CA PRO A 288 8.20 -19.58 -12.86
C PRO A 288 9.12 -18.58 -13.57
N TRP A 289 10.35 -18.39 -13.09
CA TRP A 289 11.34 -17.48 -13.68
C TRP A 289 12.49 -18.19 -14.40
N ALA A 290 12.33 -19.49 -14.71
CA ALA A 290 13.37 -20.33 -15.34
C ALA A 290 13.91 -19.73 -16.65
N ASP A 291 13.03 -19.23 -17.52
CA ASP A 291 13.42 -18.64 -18.80
C ASP A 291 14.31 -17.41 -18.61
N PHE A 292 14.02 -16.58 -17.62
CA PHE A 292 14.83 -15.39 -17.30
C PHE A 292 16.17 -15.78 -16.67
N ALA A 293 16.19 -16.80 -15.83
CA ALA A 293 17.41 -17.30 -15.22
C ALA A 293 18.35 -17.97 -16.24
N ALA A 294 17.82 -18.49 -17.33
CA ALA A 294 18.60 -19.04 -18.46
C ALA A 294 19.04 -18.01 -19.47
N ASP A 295 18.51 -16.79 -19.42
CA ASP A 295 18.79 -15.71 -20.36
C ASP A 295 19.89 -14.80 -19.81
N SER A 296 21.06 -14.84 -20.43
CA SER A 296 22.22 -14.03 -20.01
C SER A 296 21.99 -12.51 -20.04
N ARG A 297 20.94 -12.04 -20.71
CA ARG A 297 20.53 -10.63 -20.69
C ARG A 297 20.13 -10.17 -19.28
N TYR A 298 19.67 -11.11 -18.42
CA TYR A 298 19.24 -10.89 -17.03
C TYR A 298 20.28 -11.27 -15.96
N ASP A 299 21.53 -11.59 -16.34
CA ASP A 299 22.61 -11.94 -15.40
C ASP A 299 22.85 -10.85 -14.33
N PHE A 300 22.47 -9.60 -14.60
CA PHE A 300 22.60 -8.50 -13.65
C PHE A 300 21.72 -8.65 -12.39
N GLU A 301 20.64 -9.42 -12.46
CA GLU A 301 19.75 -9.70 -11.33
C GLU A 301 20.20 -10.86 -10.45
N LYS A 302 21.15 -11.68 -10.95
CA LYS A 302 21.66 -12.88 -10.26
C LYS A 302 20.52 -13.82 -9.85
N LEU A 303 19.65 -14.14 -10.80
CA LEU A 303 18.49 -14.99 -10.55
C LEU A 303 18.91 -16.41 -10.13
N GLY A 304 18.16 -16.96 -9.19
CA GLY A 304 18.42 -18.30 -8.64
C GLY A 304 17.23 -18.85 -7.86
N CYS A 305 17.52 -19.74 -6.93
CA CYS A 305 16.59 -20.23 -5.92
C CYS A 305 17.16 -19.88 -4.54
N TYR A 306 16.77 -18.74 -4.01
CA TYR A 306 17.15 -18.29 -2.68
C TYR A 306 16.15 -18.86 -1.67
N GLU A 307 16.57 -19.73 -0.77
CA GLU A 307 15.69 -20.35 0.20
C GLU A 307 15.14 -19.32 1.19
N GLY A 308 13.87 -19.44 1.49
CA GLY A 308 13.07 -18.51 2.30
C GLY A 308 12.15 -17.63 1.45
N GLY A 309 10.88 -17.60 1.83
CA GLY A 309 9.82 -16.82 1.18
C GLY A 309 8.44 -17.28 1.63
N TYR A 310 7.41 -16.53 1.34
CA TYR A 310 6.04 -16.82 1.76
C TYR A 310 5.95 -17.17 3.26
N TYR A 311 6.69 -16.42 4.09
CA TYR A 311 6.83 -16.61 5.54
C TYR A 311 7.52 -17.93 5.97
N GLN A 312 7.89 -18.80 5.02
CA GLN A 312 8.61 -20.05 5.29
C GLN A 312 10.11 -19.83 5.24
N GLU A 313 10.83 -20.25 6.28
CA GLU A 313 12.30 -20.21 6.28
C GLU A 313 12.89 -21.23 5.31
N LYS A 314 12.20 -22.38 5.12
CA LYS A 314 12.65 -23.50 4.29
C LYS A 314 11.55 -24.01 3.36
N GLY A 315 11.97 -24.61 2.25
CA GLY A 315 11.08 -25.28 1.31
C GLY A 315 10.32 -24.34 0.38
N VAL A 316 10.49 -23.03 0.53
CA VAL A 316 10.00 -22.01 -0.42
C VAL A 316 11.19 -21.20 -0.90
N TYR A 317 11.21 -20.87 -2.18
CA TYR A 317 12.34 -20.21 -2.83
C TYR A 317 11.88 -18.95 -3.53
N ARG A 318 12.69 -17.90 -3.45
CA ARG A 318 12.50 -16.62 -4.14
C ARG A 318 13.54 -16.44 -5.25
N PRO A 319 13.28 -15.60 -6.27
CA PRO A 319 14.13 -15.50 -7.46
C PRO A 319 15.43 -14.74 -7.23
N SER A 320 15.46 -13.80 -6.27
CA SER A 320 16.63 -12.95 -5.99
C SER A 320 16.79 -12.68 -4.51
N ASP A 321 17.95 -12.17 -4.12
CA ASP A 321 18.23 -11.81 -2.73
C ASP A 321 17.48 -10.54 -2.32
N ASN A 322 17.31 -9.59 -3.22
CA ASN A 322 16.68 -8.30 -2.97
C ASN A 322 15.55 -8.01 -3.94
N SER A 323 14.41 -7.57 -3.42
CA SER A 323 13.27 -7.03 -4.18
C SER A 323 12.37 -6.23 -3.26
N ILE A 324 11.49 -5.40 -3.82
CA ILE A 324 10.42 -4.73 -3.06
C ILE A 324 9.60 -5.74 -2.25
N MET A 325 9.37 -6.95 -2.80
CA MET A 325 8.62 -8.00 -2.11
C MET A 325 9.43 -8.74 -1.02
N ASN A 326 10.72 -8.44 -0.86
CA ASN A 326 11.58 -8.99 0.18
C ASN A 326 11.95 -7.93 1.23
N ALA A 327 10.98 -7.50 2.03
CA ALA A 327 11.14 -6.45 3.03
C ALA A 327 12.11 -6.80 4.19
N ASN A 328 12.57 -8.05 4.31
CA ASN A 328 13.54 -8.47 5.33
C ASN A 328 14.99 -8.22 4.97
N SER A 329 15.28 -7.90 3.72
CA SER A 329 16.62 -7.50 3.33
C SER A 329 16.95 -6.12 3.90
N VAL A 330 18.19 -5.98 4.35
CA VAL A 330 18.69 -4.76 4.98
C VAL A 330 18.49 -3.56 4.05
N GLY A 331 17.47 -2.75 4.31
CA GLY A 331 17.26 -1.45 3.64
C GLY A 331 16.01 -1.35 2.75
N LEU A 332 15.73 -0.12 2.33
CA LEU A 332 14.67 0.17 1.39
C LEU A 332 15.10 -0.29 -0.02
N VAL A 333 14.37 -1.24 -0.60
CA VAL A 333 14.60 -1.74 -1.95
C VAL A 333 13.50 -1.19 -2.86
N PHE A 334 13.89 -0.40 -3.85
CA PHE A 334 12.97 0.29 -4.76
C PHE A 334 12.92 -0.36 -6.14
N CYS A 335 13.15 -1.66 -6.26
CA CYS A 335 12.96 -2.38 -7.52
C CYS A 335 12.26 -3.71 -7.32
N PHE A 336 11.40 -4.06 -8.25
CA PHE A 336 10.87 -5.41 -8.39
C PHE A 336 11.88 -6.27 -9.15
N ASN A 337 12.08 -7.52 -8.73
CA ASN A 337 12.82 -8.48 -9.56
C ASN A 337 11.99 -8.88 -10.79
N VAL A 338 12.63 -9.55 -11.78
CA VAL A 338 11.97 -9.89 -13.04
C VAL A 338 10.75 -10.79 -12.88
N ALA A 339 10.74 -11.70 -11.88
CA ALA A 339 9.58 -12.56 -11.63
C ALA A 339 8.35 -11.74 -11.21
N SER A 340 8.54 -10.73 -10.38
CA SER A 340 7.50 -9.77 -10.01
C SER A 340 7.10 -8.87 -11.18
N ARG A 341 8.10 -8.34 -11.93
CA ARG A 341 7.82 -7.44 -13.07
C ARG A 341 7.03 -8.10 -14.19
N VAL A 342 7.31 -9.38 -14.50
CA VAL A 342 6.55 -10.11 -15.52
C VAL A 342 5.11 -10.37 -15.09
N MET A 343 4.85 -10.60 -13.80
CA MET A 343 3.47 -10.74 -13.29
C MET A 343 2.71 -9.42 -13.39
N ILE A 344 3.32 -8.31 -12.99
CA ILE A 344 2.75 -6.96 -13.13
C ILE A 344 2.44 -6.66 -14.60
N TYR A 345 3.38 -6.92 -15.49
CA TYR A 345 3.20 -6.72 -16.93
C TYR A 345 2.08 -7.58 -17.51
N LYS A 346 2.07 -8.90 -17.25
CA LYS A 346 1.05 -9.82 -17.74
C LYS A 346 -0.35 -9.38 -17.31
N ARG A 347 -0.52 -9.03 -16.02
CA ARG A 347 -1.81 -8.56 -15.52
C ARG A 347 -2.22 -7.23 -16.16
N CYS A 348 -1.32 -6.28 -16.28
CA CYS A 348 -1.60 -5.00 -16.93
C CYS A 348 -2.05 -5.21 -18.39
N MET A 349 -1.31 -6.00 -19.16
CA MET A 349 -1.65 -6.26 -20.57
C MET A 349 -2.97 -7.01 -20.73
N LYS A 350 -3.23 -8.00 -19.86
CA LYS A 350 -4.50 -8.74 -19.85
C LYS A 350 -5.69 -7.85 -19.58
N LEU A 351 -5.59 -6.95 -18.59
CA LEU A 351 -6.64 -5.98 -18.27
C LEU A 351 -6.81 -4.94 -19.38
N ALA A 352 -5.72 -4.49 -19.99
CA ALA A 352 -5.76 -3.48 -21.04
C ALA A 352 -6.35 -3.98 -22.37
N TYR A 353 -6.09 -5.23 -22.73
CA TYR A 353 -6.42 -5.77 -24.06
C TYR A 353 -7.41 -6.94 -24.04
N GLY A 354 -7.66 -7.53 -22.87
CA GLY A 354 -8.62 -8.62 -22.69
C GLY A 354 -8.09 -9.98 -23.14
N ASP A 355 -9.01 -10.90 -23.47
CA ASP A 355 -8.72 -12.33 -23.73
C ASP A 355 -7.92 -12.58 -25.00
N SER A 356 -7.94 -11.66 -25.94
CA SER A 356 -7.16 -11.77 -27.18
C SER A 356 -5.65 -11.56 -26.97
N TRP A 357 -5.25 -10.97 -25.84
CA TRP A 357 -3.85 -10.79 -25.55
C TRP A 357 -3.21 -12.08 -25.04
N THR A 358 -2.04 -12.39 -25.59
CA THR A 358 -1.20 -13.51 -25.16
C THR A 358 0.21 -13.02 -24.85
N PHE A 359 0.83 -13.62 -23.85
CA PHE A 359 2.19 -13.27 -23.45
C PHE A 359 3.17 -13.69 -24.55
N ASN A 360 4.09 -12.77 -24.89
CA ASN A 360 5.27 -13.04 -25.70
C ASN A 360 6.52 -12.65 -24.92
N TYR A 361 7.47 -13.58 -24.81
CA TYR A 361 8.68 -13.40 -24.04
C TYR A 361 9.57 -12.25 -24.56
N GLU A 362 9.82 -12.20 -25.87
CA GLU A 362 10.67 -11.18 -26.46
C GLU A 362 10.03 -9.79 -26.43
N ASP A 363 8.72 -9.68 -26.51
CA ASP A 363 8.02 -8.41 -26.33
C ASP A 363 8.17 -7.90 -24.90
N PHE A 364 8.13 -8.80 -23.91
CA PHE A 364 8.40 -8.46 -22.52
C PHE A 364 9.85 -8.04 -22.33
N VAL A 365 10.82 -8.78 -22.88
CA VAL A 365 12.25 -8.42 -22.78
C VAL A 365 12.51 -7.05 -23.38
N LYS A 366 11.94 -6.75 -24.54
CA LYS A 366 12.03 -5.43 -25.17
C LYS A 366 11.44 -4.31 -24.33
N PHE A 367 10.34 -4.59 -23.62
CA PHE A 367 9.71 -3.63 -22.71
C PHE A 367 10.55 -3.39 -21.46
N ASP A 368 11.15 -4.45 -20.89
CA ASP A 368 11.68 -4.54 -19.54
C ASP A 368 13.18 -4.21 -19.43
N LEU A 369 14.00 -4.87 -20.26
CA LEU A 369 15.43 -5.07 -20.04
C LEU A 369 16.21 -3.79 -19.75
N GLU A 370 16.15 -2.81 -20.65
CA GLU A 370 16.98 -1.60 -20.54
C GLU A 370 16.55 -0.73 -19.36
N LYS A 371 15.24 -0.71 -19.05
CA LYS A 371 14.70 0.06 -17.93
C LYS A 371 15.07 -0.59 -16.59
N ALA A 372 14.99 -1.91 -16.51
CA ALA A 372 15.38 -2.66 -15.31
C ALA A 372 16.88 -2.51 -15.04
N LYS A 373 17.73 -2.58 -16.06
CA LYS A 373 19.17 -2.34 -15.91
C LYS A 373 19.48 -0.95 -15.39
N ALA A 374 18.86 0.08 -15.98
CA ALA A 374 19.07 1.46 -15.57
C ALA A 374 18.66 1.68 -14.10
N GLU A 375 17.52 1.13 -13.70
CA GLU A 375 17.03 1.22 -12.31
C GLU A 375 17.97 0.51 -11.32
N HIS A 376 18.45 -0.69 -11.68
CA HIS A 376 19.43 -1.41 -10.87
C HIS A 376 20.77 -0.66 -10.72
N GLU A 377 21.24 0.00 -11.76
CA GLU A 377 22.47 0.82 -11.72
C GLU A 377 22.27 2.06 -10.85
N GLU A 378 21.13 2.75 -10.97
CA GLU A 378 20.79 3.90 -10.14
C GLU A 378 20.76 3.53 -8.66
N LEU A 379 20.10 2.43 -8.30
CA LEU A 379 19.98 1.98 -6.92
C LEU A 379 21.33 1.58 -6.30
N ARG A 380 22.21 0.94 -7.05
CA ARG A 380 23.59 0.64 -6.59
C ARG A 380 24.36 1.90 -6.22
N ASN A 381 24.14 2.99 -6.96
CA ASN A 381 24.85 4.25 -6.76
C ASN A 381 24.27 5.06 -5.59
N LEU A 382 22.95 5.00 -5.37
CA LEU A 382 22.25 5.80 -4.37
C LEU A 382 22.31 5.20 -2.95
N TYR A 383 22.41 3.86 -2.83
CA TYR A 383 22.25 3.16 -1.55
C TYR A 383 23.37 2.17 -1.25
N PRO A 384 24.60 2.62 -1.00
CA PRO A 384 25.69 1.70 -0.65
C PRO A 384 25.62 1.14 0.77
N GLN A 385 24.82 1.73 1.67
CA GLN A 385 24.60 1.24 3.05
C GLN A 385 23.13 1.40 3.46
N TYR A 386 22.55 0.39 4.12
CA TYR A 386 21.10 0.21 4.26
C TYR A 386 20.60 0.30 5.70
N ALA A 387 19.40 0.89 5.89
CA ALA A 387 18.64 0.85 7.13
C ALA A 387 17.79 -0.44 7.23
N LYS A 388 17.49 -0.90 8.45
CA LYS A 388 16.64 -2.08 8.66
C LYS A 388 15.20 -1.76 8.28
N SER A 389 14.59 -2.58 7.43
CA SER A 389 13.16 -2.48 7.10
C SER A 389 12.28 -2.95 8.26
N GLN A 390 11.08 -2.36 8.37
CA GLN A 390 10.03 -2.85 9.25
C GLN A 390 9.30 -4.03 8.60
N ARG A 391 8.60 -4.83 9.42
CA ARG A 391 7.89 -6.03 8.98
C ARG A 391 6.49 -5.65 8.56
N LEU A 392 6.07 -6.14 7.41
CA LEU A 392 4.72 -6.00 6.90
C LEU A 392 3.92 -7.28 7.17
N GLY A 393 2.61 -7.16 7.29
CA GLY A 393 1.72 -8.31 7.50
C GLY A 393 1.48 -9.10 6.21
N ALA A 394 1.21 -10.41 6.33
CA ALA A 394 0.84 -11.23 5.18
C ALA A 394 -0.47 -10.74 4.55
N PRO A 395 -0.57 -10.69 3.20
CA PRO A 395 -1.82 -10.33 2.56
C PRO A 395 -2.92 -11.35 2.86
N LEU A 396 -4.11 -10.86 3.22
CA LEU A 396 -5.29 -11.68 3.39
C LEU A 396 -5.92 -11.99 2.05
N VAL A 397 -6.23 -13.26 1.78
CA VAL A 397 -6.92 -13.66 0.56
C VAL A 397 -8.34 -14.13 0.87
N ILE A 398 -9.31 -13.42 0.30
CA ILE A 398 -10.73 -13.74 0.44
C ILE A 398 -11.24 -14.25 -0.91
N VAL A 399 -11.80 -15.46 -0.91
CA VAL A 399 -12.47 -16.01 -2.09
C VAL A 399 -13.96 -15.69 -1.97
N ASN A 400 -14.43 -14.74 -2.77
CA ASN A 400 -15.84 -14.46 -2.91
C ASN A 400 -16.48 -15.57 -3.75
N LYS A 401 -17.16 -16.51 -3.11
CA LYS A 401 -18.08 -17.40 -3.84
C LYS A 401 -19.26 -16.56 -4.29
N ILE A 402 -19.26 -16.17 -5.54
CA ILE A 402 -20.47 -15.62 -6.15
C ILE A 402 -21.51 -16.73 -6.07
N ALA A 403 -22.53 -16.53 -5.24
CA ALA A 403 -23.71 -17.40 -5.28
C ALA A 403 -24.30 -17.29 -6.69
N LYS A 404 -24.27 -18.39 -7.45
CA LYS A 404 -24.95 -18.49 -8.74
C LYS A 404 -26.46 -18.47 -8.54
#